data_60ecc38850df6e428297159623f3b657
#
_entry.id   60ecc38850df6e428297159623f3b657
#
_cell.length_a   1.000
_cell.length_b   1.000
_cell.length_c   1.000
_cell.angle_alpha   90.00
_cell.angle_beta   90.00
_cell.angle_gamma   90.00
#
_symmetry.space_group_name_H-M   'P 1'
#
loop_
_entity.id
_entity.type
_entity.pdbx_description
1 polymer ?
#
loop_
_entity_poly.entity_id
_entity_poly.type
_entity_poly.pdbx_seq_one_letter_code
_entity_poly.pdbx_strand_id
1 'polypeptide(L)'
;TVLIGWQIYTAINVKEELKDIKDLRREINKQERDIYIRSTNNLFEFQSAMFMMYDNKKEKSNSDIFQLYLHGISSIYHLCSLGKQNECTSIVNILIARKSILMSEKFQKEQIDSLMDILLSAMDISKVENAVLLVNLLSVAPIKNAP
;
A
#
# COMPACT_ATOMS: atom_id res chain seq x y z
N THR A 1 -36.59 37.98 -33.85
CA THR A 1 -35.51 37.39 -34.67
C THR A 1 -34.13 37.59 -34.01
N VAL A 2 -33.78 38.81 -33.58
CA VAL A 2 -32.50 39.11 -32.91
C VAL A 2 -32.39 38.39 -31.56
N LEU A 3 -33.47 38.33 -30.80
CA LEU A 3 -33.52 37.68 -29.50
C LEU A 3 -33.26 36.15 -29.60
N ILE A 4 -33.85 35.53 -30.62
CA ILE A 4 -33.66 34.06 -30.89
C ILE A 4 -32.21 33.79 -31.29
N GLY A 5 -31.64 34.65 -32.16
CA GLY A 5 -30.22 34.55 -32.54
C GLY A 5 -29.28 34.65 -31.34
N TRP A 6 -29.55 35.60 -30.44
CA TRP A 6 -28.79 35.77 -29.21
C TRP A 6 -28.90 34.55 -28.27
N GLN A 7 -30.10 33.99 -28.11
CA GLN A 7 -30.33 32.83 -27.27
C GLN A 7 -29.59 31.58 -27.82
N ILE A 8 -29.62 31.40 -29.16
CA ILE A 8 -28.89 30.28 -29.79
C ILE A 8 -27.38 30.45 -29.61
N TYR A 9 -26.86 31.66 -29.83
CA TYR A 9 -25.43 31.97 -29.65
C TYR A 9 -25.00 31.72 -28.20
N THR A 10 -25.76 32.19 -27.23
CA THR A 10 -25.47 31.98 -25.81
C THR A 10 -25.52 30.50 -25.44
N ALA A 11 -26.50 29.77 -25.97
CA ALA A 11 -26.60 28.30 -25.71
C ALA A 11 -25.40 27.55 -26.27
N ILE A 12 -24.91 27.91 -27.46
CA ILE A 12 -23.73 27.32 -28.08
C ILE A 12 -22.47 27.62 -27.23
N ASN A 13 -22.26 28.88 -26.83
CA ASN A 13 -21.14 29.27 -25.99
C ASN A 13 -21.11 28.51 -24.64
N VAL A 14 -22.26 28.46 -23.96
CA VAL A 14 -22.39 27.74 -22.69
C VAL A 14 -22.06 26.26 -22.88
N LYS A 15 -22.50 25.66 -23.99
CA LYS A 15 -22.19 24.24 -24.29
C LYS A 15 -20.71 23.99 -24.53
N GLU A 16 -20.02 24.92 -25.24
CA GLU A 16 -18.57 24.85 -25.46
C GLU A 16 -17.80 25.01 -24.15
N GLU A 17 -18.16 26.00 -23.33
CA GLU A 17 -17.55 26.22 -22.02
C GLU A 17 -17.73 25.02 -21.10
N LEU A 18 -18.91 24.37 -21.09
CA LEU A 18 -19.15 23.15 -20.31
C LEU A 18 -18.29 21.97 -20.80
N LYS A 19 -18.07 21.87 -22.12
CA LYS A 19 -17.19 20.86 -22.69
C LYS A 19 -15.75 21.06 -22.23
N ASP A 20 -15.26 22.32 -22.30
CA ASP A 20 -13.91 22.67 -21.86
C ASP A 20 -13.71 22.39 -20.37
N ILE A 21 -14.70 22.67 -19.52
CA ILE A 21 -14.68 22.35 -18.09
C ILE A 21 -14.62 20.84 -17.87
N LYS A 22 -15.37 20.04 -18.62
CA LYS A 22 -15.32 18.58 -18.54
C LYS A 22 -13.95 18.03 -18.96
N ASP A 23 -13.37 18.54 -20.03
CA ASP A 23 -12.07 18.12 -20.53
C ASP A 23 -10.96 18.49 -19.53
N LEU A 24 -11.01 19.69 -18.94
CA LEU A 24 -10.11 20.11 -17.89
C LEU A 24 -10.22 19.24 -16.64
N ARG A 25 -11.43 18.88 -16.23
CA ARG A 25 -11.65 17.97 -15.09
C ARG A 25 -11.07 16.59 -15.34
N ARG A 26 -11.22 16.06 -16.55
CA ARG A 26 -10.59 14.78 -16.94
C ARG A 26 -9.08 14.83 -16.85
N GLU A 27 -8.48 15.92 -17.33
CA GLU A 27 -7.03 16.11 -17.28
C GLU A 27 -6.51 16.20 -15.84
N ILE A 28 -7.20 16.95 -14.98
CA ILE A 28 -6.87 17.05 -13.56
C ILE A 28 -6.94 15.67 -12.89
N ASN A 29 -8.02 14.93 -13.10
CA ASN A 29 -8.18 13.59 -12.53
C ASN A 29 -7.09 12.63 -13.00
N LYS A 30 -6.68 12.71 -14.28
CA LYS A 30 -5.58 11.93 -14.81
C LYS A 30 -4.26 12.28 -14.14
N GLN A 31 -3.96 13.57 -13.99
CA GLN A 31 -2.73 14.05 -13.33
C GLN A 31 -2.70 13.63 -11.86
N GLU A 32 -3.80 13.73 -11.13
CA GLU A 32 -3.91 13.27 -9.73
C GLU A 32 -3.64 11.77 -9.62
N ARG A 33 -4.19 10.98 -10.54
CA ARG A 33 -3.95 9.54 -10.58
C ARG A 33 -2.48 9.21 -10.87
N ASP A 34 -1.88 9.91 -11.84
CA ASP A 34 -0.47 9.70 -12.20
C ASP A 34 0.47 10.06 -11.04
N ILE A 35 0.17 11.14 -10.32
CA ILE A 35 0.89 11.53 -9.09
C ILE A 35 0.75 10.46 -8.02
N TYR A 36 -0.47 9.97 -7.79
CA TYR A 36 -0.73 8.91 -6.81
C TYR A 36 0.07 7.65 -7.13
N ILE A 37 0.02 7.18 -8.37
CA ILE A 37 0.74 5.98 -8.82
C ILE A 37 2.25 6.17 -8.63
N ARG A 38 2.79 7.31 -9.03
CA ARG A 38 4.22 7.62 -8.92
C ARG A 38 4.66 7.68 -7.45
N SER A 39 3.91 8.36 -6.60
CA SER A 39 4.19 8.46 -5.17
C SER A 39 4.14 7.08 -4.50
N THR A 40 3.15 6.26 -4.84
CA THR A 40 3.02 4.91 -4.28
C THR A 40 4.16 3.99 -4.74
N ASN A 41 4.58 4.10 -6.01
CA ASN A 41 5.76 3.38 -6.50
C ASN A 41 7.03 3.79 -5.74
N ASN A 42 7.23 5.07 -5.49
CA ASN A 42 8.40 5.56 -4.75
C ASN A 42 8.39 5.04 -3.30
N LEU A 43 7.24 5.01 -2.65
CA LEU A 43 7.08 4.44 -1.31
C LEU A 43 7.37 2.94 -1.32
N PHE A 44 6.88 2.21 -2.31
CA PHE A 44 7.16 0.79 -2.46
C PHE A 44 8.66 0.53 -2.63
N GLU A 45 9.34 1.27 -3.51
CA GLU A 45 10.78 1.14 -3.73
C GLU A 45 11.58 1.38 -2.45
N PHE A 46 11.23 2.42 -1.70
CA PHE A 46 11.85 2.70 -0.41
C PHE A 46 11.63 1.56 0.60
N GLN A 47 10.39 1.13 0.78
CA GLN A 47 10.04 0.07 1.73
C GLN A 47 10.70 -1.26 1.35
N SER A 48 10.74 -1.58 0.06
CA SER A 48 11.38 -2.78 -0.47
C SER A 48 12.89 -2.77 -0.25
N ALA A 49 13.54 -1.62 -0.46
CA ALA A 49 14.98 -1.47 -0.21
C ALA A 49 15.31 -1.65 1.29
N MET A 50 14.51 -1.05 2.18
CA MET A 50 14.64 -1.20 3.62
C MET A 50 14.40 -2.67 4.06
N PHE A 51 13.39 -3.31 3.50
CA PHE A 51 13.11 -4.73 3.74
C PHE A 51 14.32 -5.60 3.40
N MET A 52 14.89 -5.42 2.22
CA MET A 52 16.06 -6.18 1.78
C MET A 52 17.30 -5.91 2.66
N MET A 53 17.47 -4.67 3.10
CA MET A 53 18.56 -4.30 3.99
C MET A 53 18.47 -5.05 5.33
N TYR A 54 17.28 -5.10 5.94
CA TYR A 54 17.06 -5.82 7.20
C TYR A 54 17.12 -7.34 7.00
N ASP A 55 16.62 -7.86 5.87
CA ASP A 55 16.69 -9.29 5.57
C ASP A 55 18.14 -9.79 5.41
N ASN A 56 18.99 -8.99 4.80
CA ASN A 56 20.40 -9.32 4.57
C ASN A 56 21.29 -9.15 5.81
N LYS A 57 20.80 -8.54 6.86
CA LYS A 57 21.55 -8.37 8.12
C LYS A 57 21.77 -9.73 8.76
N LYS A 58 23.05 -10.10 9.02
CA LYS A 58 23.43 -11.41 9.57
C LYS A 58 22.89 -11.63 10.96
N GLU A 59 23.11 -10.65 11.84
CA GLU A 59 22.60 -10.66 13.21
C GLU A 59 21.48 -9.64 13.33
N LYS A 60 20.35 -10.07 13.83
CA LYS A 60 19.16 -9.22 13.95
C LYS A 60 18.79 -9.08 15.41
N SER A 61 18.75 -7.84 15.89
CA SER A 61 18.13 -7.53 17.17
C SER A 61 16.61 -7.64 17.09
N ASN A 62 15.94 -7.60 18.24
CA ASN A 62 14.46 -7.56 18.28
C ASN A 62 13.90 -6.40 17.43
N SER A 63 14.52 -5.22 17.52
CA SER A 63 14.16 -4.06 16.69
C SER A 63 14.35 -4.33 15.20
N ASP A 64 15.44 -4.99 14.81
CA ASP A 64 15.70 -5.35 13.41
C ASP A 64 14.65 -6.31 12.86
N ILE A 65 14.22 -7.28 13.65
CA ILE A 65 13.17 -8.23 13.26
C ILE A 65 11.85 -7.51 13.08
N PHE A 66 11.48 -6.60 14.00
CA PHE A 66 10.29 -5.78 13.84
C PHE A 66 10.36 -4.92 12.57
N GLN A 67 11.48 -4.25 12.31
CA GLN A 67 11.68 -3.45 11.11
C GLN A 67 11.62 -4.28 9.82
N LEU A 68 12.16 -5.50 9.84
CA LEU A 68 12.04 -6.44 8.73
C LEU A 68 10.58 -6.70 8.36
N TYR A 69 9.76 -7.04 9.34
CA TYR A 69 8.34 -7.29 9.12
C TYR A 69 7.58 -6.02 8.75
N LEU A 70 7.89 -4.89 9.39
CA LEU A 70 7.26 -3.60 9.09
C LEU A 70 7.48 -3.18 7.64
N HIS A 71 8.73 -3.21 7.17
CA HIS A 71 9.04 -2.82 5.78
C HIS A 71 8.54 -3.84 4.76
N GLY A 72 8.58 -5.13 5.08
CA GLY A 72 8.02 -6.17 4.22
C GLY A 72 6.50 -6.04 4.07
N ILE A 73 5.78 -5.88 5.17
CA ILE A 73 4.32 -5.71 5.17
C ILE A 73 3.92 -4.37 4.52
N SER A 74 4.67 -3.29 4.76
CA SER A 74 4.44 -2.00 4.10
C SER A 74 4.65 -2.09 2.59
N SER A 75 5.62 -2.87 2.12
CA SER A 75 5.81 -3.15 0.69
C SER A 75 4.62 -3.88 0.09
N ILE A 76 4.08 -4.87 0.79
CA ILE A 76 2.85 -5.59 0.38
C ILE A 76 1.69 -4.60 0.28
N TYR A 77 1.52 -3.74 1.28
CA TYR A 77 0.47 -2.71 1.29
C TYR A 77 0.54 -1.80 0.05
N HIS A 78 1.73 -1.30 -0.30
CA HIS A 78 1.90 -0.42 -1.46
C HIS A 78 1.68 -1.16 -2.79
N LEU A 79 2.15 -2.40 -2.92
CA LEU A 79 1.86 -3.22 -4.10
C LEU A 79 0.36 -3.48 -4.27
N CYS A 80 -0.34 -3.78 -3.19
CA CYS A 80 -1.80 -3.93 -3.20
C CYS A 80 -2.50 -2.63 -3.62
N SER A 81 -2.04 -1.47 -3.15
CA SER A 81 -2.57 -0.16 -3.55
C SER A 81 -2.40 0.13 -5.04
N LEU A 82 -1.39 -0.47 -5.68
CA LEU A 82 -1.15 -0.40 -7.13
C LEU A 82 -1.91 -1.49 -7.93
N GLY A 83 -2.69 -2.34 -7.26
CA GLY A 83 -3.37 -3.47 -7.90
C GLY A 83 -2.43 -4.62 -8.29
N LYS A 84 -1.25 -4.72 -7.68
CA LYS A 84 -0.20 -5.70 -7.99
C LYS A 84 -0.13 -6.83 -6.95
N GLN A 85 -1.28 -7.40 -6.58
CA GLN A 85 -1.37 -8.47 -5.59
C GLN A 85 -0.50 -9.68 -5.96
N ASN A 86 -0.37 -9.99 -7.25
CA ASN A 86 0.44 -11.11 -7.73
C ASN A 86 1.94 -10.94 -7.44
N GLU A 87 2.42 -9.71 -7.32
CA GLU A 87 3.83 -9.41 -7.04
C GLU A 87 4.16 -9.48 -5.55
N CYS A 88 3.17 -9.60 -4.67
CA CYS A 88 3.36 -9.71 -3.23
C CYS A 88 3.91 -11.06 -2.77
N THR A 89 3.73 -12.11 -3.54
CA THR A 89 4.00 -13.50 -3.14
C THR A 89 5.43 -13.73 -2.67
N SER A 90 6.42 -13.13 -3.34
CA SER A 90 7.82 -13.28 -2.96
C SER A 90 8.12 -12.68 -1.59
N ILE A 91 7.58 -11.50 -1.30
CA ILE A 91 7.75 -10.82 0.00
C ILE A 91 7.05 -11.63 1.11
N VAL A 92 5.82 -12.06 0.86
CA VAL A 92 5.06 -12.90 1.81
C VAL A 92 5.83 -14.17 2.13
N ASN A 93 6.36 -14.86 1.13
CA ASN A 93 7.10 -16.10 1.32
C ASN A 93 8.41 -15.91 2.09
N ILE A 94 9.11 -14.80 1.85
CA ILE A 94 10.32 -14.46 2.65
C ILE A 94 9.93 -14.23 4.10
N LEU A 95 8.88 -13.46 4.39
CA LEU A 95 8.44 -13.21 5.75
C LEU A 95 8.02 -14.51 6.47
N ILE A 96 7.33 -15.41 5.78
CA ILE A 96 6.99 -16.74 6.32
C ILE A 96 8.25 -17.56 6.57
N ALA A 97 9.22 -17.53 5.67
CA ALA A 97 10.49 -18.24 5.83
C ALA A 97 11.30 -17.75 7.03
N ARG A 98 11.09 -16.51 7.47
CA ARG A 98 11.73 -15.92 8.67
C ARG A 98 10.97 -16.22 9.98
N LYS A 99 10.05 -17.15 9.96
CA LYS A 99 9.24 -17.56 11.12
C LYS A 99 10.10 -17.83 12.37
N SER A 100 11.21 -18.54 12.24
CA SER A 100 12.04 -18.92 13.36
C SER A 100 12.59 -17.72 14.14
N ILE A 101 13.03 -16.68 13.43
CA ILE A 101 13.54 -15.46 14.08
C ILE A 101 12.41 -14.62 14.72
N LEU A 102 11.23 -14.59 14.09
CA LEU A 102 10.07 -13.93 14.70
C LEU A 102 9.67 -14.63 16.01
N MET A 103 9.68 -15.95 16.04
CA MET A 103 9.28 -16.73 17.22
C MET A 103 10.35 -16.77 18.32
N SER A 104 11.59 -16.39 18.02
CA SER A 104 12.69 -16.38 19.00
C SER A 104 12.67 -15.17 19.93
N GLU A 105 11.92 -14.13 19.59
CA GLU A 105 11.89 -12.87 20.31
C GLU A 105 10.49 -12.54 20.81
N LYS A 106 10.40 -11.66 21.80
CA LYS A 106 9.12 -11.17 22.32
C LYS A 106 8.94 -9.71 21.92
N PHE A 107 7.76 -9.40 21.41
CA PHE A 107 7.37 -8.07 20.93
C PHE A 107 6.38 -7.38 21.84
N GLN A 108 6.32 -6.06 21.81
CA GLN A 108 5.21 -5.33 22.39
C GLN A 108 3.93 -5.66 21.62
N LYS A 109 2.81 -5.74 22.33
CA LYS A 109 1.50 -6.02 21.70
C LYS A 109 1.19 -5.01 20.59
N GLU A 110 1.48 -3.74 20.84
CA GLU A 110 1.25 -2.62 19.91
C GLU A 110 2.06 -2.78 18.61
N GLN A 111 3.25 -3.37 18.70
CA GLN A 111 4.07 -3.67 17.50
C GLN A 111 3.38 -4.69 16.60
N ILE A 112 2.92 -5.79 17.17
CA ILE A 112 2.21 -6.83 16.43
C ILE A 112 0.87 -6.33 15.91
N ASP A 113 0.12 -5.61 16.72
CA ASP A 113 -1.16 -5.01 16.31
C ASP A 113 -0.96 -4.04 15.12
N SER A 114 0.10 -3.23 15.14
CA SER A 114 0.42 -2.32 14.02
C SER A 114 0.74 -3.07 12.73
N LEU A 115 1.53 -4.14 12.81
CA LEU A 115 1.83 -4.99 11.64
C LEU A 115 0.56 -5.62 11.07
N MET A 116 -0.30 -6.12 11.95
CA MET A 116 -1.57 -6.73 11.57
C MET A 116 -2.51 -5.72 10.92
N ASP A 117 -2.62 -4.51 11.47
CA ASP A 117 -3.46 -3.43 10.93
C ASP A 117 -3.03 -3.03 9.52
N ILE A 118 -1.74 -2.87 9.27
CA ILE A 118 -1.21 -2.55 7.94
C ILE A 118 -1.54 -3.68 6.97
N LEU A 119 -1.28 -4.91 7.34
CA LEU A 119 -1.51 -6.08 6.48
C LEU A 119 -2.99 -6.25 6.12
N LEU A 120 -3.87 -6.17 7.11
CA LEU A 120 -5.32 -6.35 6.92
C LEU A 120 -5.98 -5.17 6.19
N SER A 121 -5.37 -3.98 6.22
CA SER A 121 -5.87 -2.80 5.49
C SER A 121 -5.39 -2.75 4.03
N ALA A 122 -4.50 -3.65 3.61
CA ALA A 122 -4.04 -3.72 2.23
C ALA A 122 -5.20 -4.06 1.27
N MET A 123 -5.27 -3.33 0.15
CA MET A 123 -6.34 -3.49 -0.83
C MET A 123 -6.35 -4.91 -1.41
N ASP A 124 -7.51 -5.55 -1.37
CA ASP A 124 -7.71 -6.92 -1.88
C ASP A 124 -6.67 -7.93 -1.36
N ILE A 125 -6.30 -7.81 -0.09
CA ILE A 125 -5.30 -8.70 0.55
C ILE A 125 -5.67 -10.18 0.42
N SER A 126 -6.93 -10.51 0.34
CA SER A 126 -7.43 -11.88 0.13
C SER A 126 -6.98 -12.50 -1.19
N LYS A 127 -6.59 -11.69 -2.16
CA LYS A 127 -6.06 -12.13 -3.46
C LYS A 127 -4.55 -12.39 -3.43
N VAL A 128 -3.88 -12.04 -2.34
CA VAL A 128 -2.45 -12.30 -2.16
C VAL A 128 -2.25 -13.73 -1.71
N GLU A 129 -1.46 -14.48 -2.47
CA GLU A 129 -1.12 -15.86 -2.15
C GLU A 129 -0.39 -15.95 -0.81
N ASN A 130 -0.81 -16.89 0.03
CA ASN A 130 -0.26 -17.15 1.36
C ASN A 130 -0.43 -15.99 2.38
N ALA A 131 -1.20 -14.96 2.08
CA ALA A 131 -1.46 -13.87 3.03
C ALA A 131 -2.09 -14.38 4.35
N VAL A 132 -2.98 -15.37 4.28
CA VAL A 132 -3.59 -16.00 5.47
C VAL A 132 -2.53 -16.64 6.36
N LEU A 133 -1.52 -17.28 5.78
CA LEU A 133 -0.42 -17.88 6.54
C LEU A 133 0.40 -16.81 7.27
N LEU A 134 0.63 -15.66 6.63
CA LEU A 134 1.32 -14.53 7.26
C LEU A 134 0.48 -13.93 8.40
N VAL A 135 -0.82 -13.76 8.20
CA VAL A 135 -1.73 -13.30 9.26
C VAL A 135 -1.71 -14.24 10.46
N ASN A 136 -1.80 -15.55 10.22
CA ASN A 136 -1.73 -16.56 11.28
C ASN A 136 -0.38 -16.54 12.01
N LEU A 137 0.72 -16.35 11.28
CA LEU A 137 2.05 -16.23 11.86
C LEU A 137 2.15 -15.04 12.81
N LEU A 138 1.64 -13.88 12.42
CA LEU A 138 1.63 -12.68 13.26
C LEU A 138 0.72 -12.86 14.50
N SER A 139 -0.40 -13.56 14.35
CA SER A 139 -1.34 -13.79 15.46
C SER A 139 -0.77 -14.64 16.58
N VAL A 140 0.23 -15.48 16.30
CA VAL A 140 0.90 -16.35 17.29
C VAL A 140 2.29 -15.84 17.69
N ALA A 141 2.71 -14.67 17.21
CA ALA A 141 3.99 -14.08 17.57
C ALA A 141 4.09 -13.85 19.09
N PRO A 142 5.23 -14.16 19.73
CA PRO A 142 5.38 -14.01 21.16
C PRO A 142 5.27 -12.55 21.61
N ILE A 143 4.44 -12.29 22.60
CA ILE A 143 4.21 -10.94 23.13
C ILE A 143 4.80 -10.86 24.54
N LYS A 144 5.40 -9.71 24.86
CA LYS A 144 5.84 -9.39 26.21
C LYS A 144 4.61 -9.26 27.10
N ASN A 145 4.63 -9.97 28.22
CA ASN A 145 3.57 -9.79 29.22
C ASN A 145 3.63 -8.34 29.74
N ALA A 146 2.45 -7.73 29.90
CA ALA A 146 2.35 -6.46 30.62
C ALA A 146 2.93 -6.65 32.03
N PRO A 147 3.63 -5.63 32.57
CA PRO A 147 4.13 -5.66 33.94
C PRO A 147 3.01 -5.73 34.96
#